data_4483b2e56333518c30cd091848c9ea9e
#
_entry.id   4483b2e56333518c30cd091848c9ea9e
#
_cell.length_a   1.000
_cell.length_b   1.000
_cell.length_c   1.000
_cell.angle_alpha   90.00
_cell.angle_beta   90.00
_cell.angle_gamma   90.00
#
_symmetry.space_group_name_H-M   'P 1'
#
loop_
_entity.id
_entity.type
_entity.pdbx_description
1 polymer ?
#
loop_
_entity_poly.entity_id
_entity_poly.type
_entity_poly.pdbx_seq_one_letter_code
_entity_poly.pdbx_strand_id
1 'polypeptide(L)'
;MSREIVMLGTGSAFPQSSYNSCFLIRSSSFTMLCDAGGGAGIFRQLRAVSAGPSEITHMTISHCHTDHIFGAVWLIRHLVNISSDSSQPKRLDVYANRQTAHALMEICRLTFLKSYYDRLNDVIDLHVIETPSSTKIGDTIVSFFDVGSENVDQLGFRMEFPEDKSVVWLGDEALTDRNCEEARDAGYLICGAFCRYSDRDIFKPYEKHHQTVKDVAEIAQKMNVRNMVLYHSEDRTDNKEKLYRAEASEYFDGEVIIA
;
A
#
# COMPACT_ATOMS: atom_id res chain seq x y z
N MET A 1 -10.23 15.30 14.23
CA MET A 1 -10.20 15.42 12.75
C MET A 1 -10.56 14.08 12.15
N SER A 2 -11.26 14.05 11.02
CA SER A 2 -11.60 12.80 10.32
C SER A 2 -10.33 12.09 9.85
N ARG A 3 -10.30 10.77 9.95
CA ARG A 3 -9.28 9.93 9.32
C ARG A 3 -9.69 9.71 7.87
N GLU A 4 -8.72 9.65 6.99
CA GLU A 4 -8.97 9.61 5.56
C GLU A 4 -8.01 8.62 4.90
N ILE A 5 -8.53 7.77 4.01
CA ILE A 5 -7.75 6.94 3.08
C ILE A 5 -7.84 7.62 1.71
N VAL A 6 -6.71 7.99 1.14
CA VAL A 6 -6.62 8.73 -0.13
C VAL A 6 -5.82 7.91 -1.13
N MET A 7 -6.49 7.32 -2.12
CA MET A 7 -5.82 6.56 -3.17
C MET A 7 -5.00 7.48 -4.07
N LEU A 8 -3.75 7.11 -4.31
CA LEU A 8 -2.82 7.83 -5.20
C LEU A 8 -2.59 7.08 -6.50
N GLY A 9 -2.64 5.75 -6.45
CA GLY A 9 -2.49 4.88 -7.59
C GLY A 9 -3.15 3.53 -7.33
N THR A 10 -3.65 2.89 -8.38
CA THR A 10 -4.52 1.70 -8.28
C THR A 10 -4.15 0.60 -9.26
N GLY A 11 -3.19 0.89 -10.16
CA GLY A 11 -2.74 -0.03 -11.20
C GLY A 11 -1.77 -1.08 -10.68
N SER A 12 -1.77 -2.24 -11.32
CA SER A 12 -0.82 -3.34 -11.10
C SER A 12 0.57 -3.02 -11.67
N ALA A 13 1.44 -4.02 -11.83
CA ALA A 13 2.83 -3.85 -12.22
C ALA A 13 3.06 -3.05 -13.55
N PHE A 14 2.17 -3.19 -14.53
CA PHE A 14 2.32 -2.57 -15.86
C PHE A 14 1.11 -1.73 -16.25
N PRO A 15 0.74 -0.69 -15.48
CA PRO A 15 -0.42 0.11 -15.78
C PRO A 15 -0.13 1.02 -16.97
N GLN A 16 -1.13 1.25 -17.82
CA GLN A 16 -1.01 2.11 -19.00
C GLN A 16 -1.67 3.48 -18.79
N SER A 17 -2.74 3.53 -18.01
CA SER A 17 -3.53 4.74 -17.77
C SER A 17 -3.51 5.19 -16.32
N SER A 18 -3.34 4.28 -15.36
CA SER A 18 -3.26 4.57 -13.94
C SER A 18 -1.81 4.67 -13.43
N TYR A 19 -1.63 5.09 -12.19
CA TYR A 19 -0.37 4.97 -11.46
C TYR A 19 -0.37 3.69 -10.65
N ASN A 20 0.83 3.13 -10.38
CA ASN A 20 0.97 1.91 -9.57
C ASN A 20 0.40 2.09 -8.17
N SER A 21 0.00 0.99 -7.56
CA SER A 21 -0.72 0.93 -6.30
C SER A 21 -0.01 1.63 -5.16
N CYS A 22 -0.63 2.66 -4.61
CA CYS A 22 -0.20 3.35 -3.41
C CYS A 22 -1.32 4.27 -2.87
N PHE A 23 -1.30 4.57 -1.59
CA PHE A 23 -2.30 5.44 -0.97
C PHE A 23 -1.76 6.12 0.30
N LEU A 24 -2.46 7.13 0.77
CA LEU A 24 -2.20 7.79 2.04
C LEU A 24 -3.24 7.37 3.08
N ILE A 25 -2.80 7.21 4.32
CA ILE A 25 -3.65 7.26 5.51
C ILE A 25 -3.32 8.56 6.23
N ARG A 26 -4.31 9.45 6.31
CA ARG A 26 -4.19 10.72 7.02
C ARG A 26 -4.92 10.65 8.35
N SER A 27 -4.28 11.09 9.41
CA SER A 27 -4.87 11.29 10.73
C SER A 27 -4.50 12.68 11.27
N SER A 28 -4.96 13.01 12.46
CA SER A 28 -4.55 14.24 13.13
C SER A 28 -3.10 14.23 13.60
N SER A 29 -2.50 13.04 13.77
CA SER A 29 -1.18 12.85 14.34
C SER A 29 -0.11 12.39 13.35
N PHE A 30 -0.49 11.85 12.18
CA PHE A 30 0.44 11.38 11.17
C PHE A 30 -0.18 11.39 9.76
N THR A 31 0.68 11.40 8.76
CA THR A 31 0.36 11.04 7.37
C THR A 31 1.26 9.87 6.97
N MET A 32 0.66 8.72 6.68
CA MET A 32 1.38 7.51 6.26
C MET A 32 1.16 7.25 4.78
N LEU A 33 2.25 7.05 4.05
CA LEU A 33 2.23 6.55 2.68
C LEU A 33 2.38 5.02 2.70
N CYS A 34 1.43 4.32 2.10
CA CYS A 34 1.43 2.86 1.93
C CYS A 34 1.80 2.54 0.50
N ASP A 35 2.97 1.96 0.30
CA ASP A 35 3.71 1.89 -0.95
C ASP A 35 3.88 3.25 -1.64
N ALA A 36 4.66 3.30 -2.70
CA ALA A 36 4.97 4.57 -3.35
C ALA A 36 4.88 4.52 -4.88
N GLY A 37 4.47 3.38 -5.42
CA GLY A 37 4.39 3.18 -6.85
C GLY A 37 5.77 3.09 -7.55
N GLY A 38 5.76 3.09 -8.87
CA GLY A 38 6.90 2.73 -9.70
C GLY A 38 7.89 3.84 -10.05
N GLY A 39 7.81 5.03 -9.41
CA GLY A 39 8.82 6.05 -9.71
C GLY A 39 8.41 7.50 -9.42
N ALA A 40 9.02 8.45 -10.14
CA ALA A 40 8.83 9.90 -9.94
C ALA A 40 7.39 10.39 -10.12
N GLY A 41 6.52 9.56 -10.71
CA GLY A 41 5.09 9.83 -10.84
C GLY A 41 4.40 10.08 -9.50
N ILE A 42 4.94 9.56 -8.39
CA ILE A 42 4.43 9.79 -7.03
C ILE A 42 4.25 11.29 -6.72
N PHE A 43 5.14 12.17 -7.19
CA PHE A 43 5.02 13.60 -6.96
C PHE A 43 3.81 14.22 -7.64
N ARG A 44 3.42 13.71 -8.81
CA ARG A 44 2.20 14.14 -9.51
C ARG A 44 0.97 13.67 -8.76
N GLN A 45 0.98 12.43 -8.25
CA GLN A 45 -0.14 11.88 -7.49
C GLN A 45 -0.34 12.63 -6.17
N LEU A 46 0.73 12.89 -5.42
CA LEU A 46 0.67 13.70 -4.20
C LEU A 46 0.10 15.10 -4.48
N ARG A 47 0.55 15.76 -5.54
CA ARG A 47 0.04 17.08 -5.93
C ARG A 47 -1.46 17.04 -6.28
N ALA A 48 -1.93 15.99 -6.94
CA ALA A 48 -3.34 15.84 -7.32
C ALA A 48 -4.28 15.81 -6.11
N VAL A 49 -3.80 15.33 -4.97
CA VAL A 49 -4.54 15.28 -3.70
C VAL A 49 -4.11 16.38 -2.70
N SER A 50 -3.45 17.42 -3.21
CA SER A 50 -2.95 18.55 -2.41
C SER A 50 -2.08 18.13 -1.22
N ALA A 51 -1.25 17.09 -1.39
CA ALA A 51 -0.28 16.62 -0.41
C ALA A 51 1.15 17.04 -0.82
N GLY A 52 1.91 17.54 0.14
CA GLY A 52 3.33 17.80 -0.03
C GLY A 52 4.18 16.59 0.40
N PRO A 53 5.32 16.29 -0.29
CA PRO A 53 6.24 15.24 0.16
C PRO A 53 6.68 15.37 1.63
N SER A 54 6.85 16.60 2.12
CA SER A 54 7.24 16.88 3.51
C SER A 54 6.13 16.67 4.54
N GLU A 55 4.89 16.43 4.11
CA GLU A 55 3.78 16.12 5.02
C GLU A 55 3.74 14.63 5.38
N ILE A 56 4.42 13.78 4.60
CA ILE A 56 4.51 12.35 4.85
C ILE A 56 5.48 12.15 6.02
N THR A 57 4.97 11.61 7.11
CA THR A 57 5.74 11.36 8.34
C THR A 57 6.11 9.89 8.50
N HIS A 58 5.33 9.00 7.90
CA HIS A 58 5.52 7.55 7.95
C HIS A 58 5.34 6.96 6.56
N MET A 59 6.05 5.88 6.26
CA MET A 59 5.90 5.13 5.03
C MET A 59 6.02 3.63 5.33
N THR A 60 5.08 2.84 4.82
CA THR A 60 5.19 1.38 4.83
C THR A 60 5.37 0.90 3.41
N ILE A 61 6.36 0.03 3.18
CA ILE A 61 6.60 -0.60 1.88
C ILE A 61 6.30 -2.08 2.03
N SER A 62 5.29 -2.57 1.30
CA SER A 62 4.84 -3.96 1.37
C SER A 62 5.95 -4.94 0.97
N HIS A 63 6.58 -4.70 -0.18
CA HIS A 63 7.63 -5.55 -0.74
C HIS A 63 8.52 -4.79 -1.75
N CYS A 64 9.55 -5.47 -2.26
CA CYS A 64 10.61 -4.82 -3.04
C CYS A 64 10.38 -4.79 -4.56
N HIS A 65 9.21 -5.12 -5.08
CA HIS A 65 8.94 -4.98 -6.51
C HIS A 65 9.00 -3.52 -6.96
N THR A 66 9.35 -3.32 -8.23
CA THR A 66 9.65 -1.98 -8.79
C THR A 66 8.47 -1.04 -8.76
N ASP A 67 7.26 -1.57 -8.89
CA ASP A 67 5.99 -0.82 -8.88
C ASP A 67 5.52 -0.41 -7.48
N HIS A 68 6.23 -0.82 -6.42
CA HIS A 68 5.98 -0.44 -5.03
C HIS A 68 7.11 0.40 -4.43
N ILE A 69 8.38 0.06 -4.71
CA ILE A 69 9.54 0.64 -4.03
C ILE A 69 10.12 1.87 -4.73
N PHE A 70 10.05 1.98 -6.07
CA PHE A 70 10.78 3.04 -6.77
C PHE A 70 10.27 4.44 -6.48
N GLY A 71 8.98 4.62 -6.22
CA GLY A 71 8.46 5.90 -5.74
C GLY A 71 9.04 6.32 -4.39
N ALA A 72 9.29 5.35 -3.49
CA ALA A 72 9.95 5.59 -2.22
C ALA A 72 11.38 6.11 -2.39
N VAL A 73 12.15 5.54 -3.31
CA VAL A 73 13.50 6.02 -3.65
C VAL A 73 13.47 7.49 -4.09
N TRP A 74 12.51 7.86 -4.95
CA TRP A 74 12.35 9.25 -5.39
C TRP A 74 11.93 10.19 -4.26
N LEU A 75 11.01 9.75 -3.40
CA LEU A 75 10.56 10.53 -2.25
C LEU A 75 11.73 10.79 -1.29
N ILE A 76 12.48 9.75 -0.91
CA ILE A 76 13.63 9.86 -0.02
C ILE A 76 14.69 10.78 -0.62
N ARG A 77 15.01 10.62 -1.91
CA ARG A 77 15.95 11.50 -2.60
C ARG A 77 15.52 12.97 -2.54
N HIS A 78 14.23 13.24 -2.72
CA HIS A 78 13.68 14.59 -2.61
C HIS A 78 13.81 15.14 -1.18
N LEU A 79 13.48 14.34 -0.17
CA LEU A 79 13.61 14.75 1.24
C LEU A 79 15.06 15.05 1.61
N VAL A 80 16.02 14.25 1.18
CA VAL A 80 17.46 14.52 1.37
C VAL A 80 17.86 15.84 0.71
N ASN A 81 17.35 16.12 -0.50
CA ASN A 81 17.67 17.36 -1.21
C ASN A 81 17.17 18.60 -0.46
N ILE A 82 15.92 18.61 -0.01
CA ILE A 82 15.35 19.77 0.69
C ILE A 82 15.84 19.92 2.13
N SER A 83 16.28 18.83 2.77
CA SER A 83 16.83 18.87 4.14
C SER A 83 18.15 19.62 4.22
N SER A 84 18.83 19.87 3.07
CA SER A 84 20.06 20.65 3.01
C SER A 84 19.88 22.09 3.48
N ASP A 85 18.68 22.64 3.30
CA ASP A 85 18.36 24.03 3.58
C ASP A 85 17.66 24.21 4.94
N SER A 86 17.43 23.11 5.67
CA SER A 86 16.72 23.12 6.95
C SER A 86 17.64 22.84 8.12
N SER A 87 17.56 23.66 9.17
CA SER A 87 18.27 23.42 10.44
C SER A 87 17.70 22.23 11.23
N GLN A 88 16.49 21.77 10.91
CA GLN A 88 15.85 20.58 11.48
C GLN A 88 15.10 19.82 10.37
N PRO A 89 15.73 18.86 9.70
CA PRO A 89 15.06 18.04 8.71
C PRO A 89 13.94 17.23 9.37
N LYS A 90 12.77 17.20 8.75
CA LYS A 90 11.72 16.27 9.14
C LYS A 90 12.18 14.86 8.80
N ARG A 91 12.11 13.97 9.76
CA ARG A 91 12.42 12.56 9.56
C ARG A 91 11.18 11.82 9.06
N LEU A 92 11.42 10.86 8.19
CA LEU A 92 10.45 9.92 7.68
C LEU A 92 10.70 8.55 8.31
N ASP A 93 9.75 8.03 9.08
CA ASP A 93 9.78 6.67 9.58
C ASP A 93 9.38 5.71 8.45
N VAL A 94 10.27 4.77 8.10
CA VAL A 94 10.05 3.80 7.01
C VAL A 94 9.96 2.39 7.60
N TYR A 95 8.84 1.71 7.37
CA TYR A 95 8.58 0.36 7.84
C TYR A 95 8.62 -0.60 6.66
N ALA A 96 9.45 -1.63 6.73
CA ALA A 96 9.60 -2.63 5.69
C ALA A 96 10.12 -3.95 6.28
N ASN A 97 9.83 -5.09 5.63
CA ASN A 97 10.48 -6.34 5.98
C ASN A 97 11.99 -6.30 5.64
N ARG A 98 12.74 -7.27 6.11
CA ARG A 98 14.20 -7.33 5.96
C ARG A 98 14.64 -7.26 4.48
N GLN A 99 13.96 -7.99 3.59
CA GLN A 99 14.30 -8.02 2.18
C GLN A 99 14.07 -6.67 1.52
N THR A 100 12.93 -6.06 1.75
CA THR A 100 12.53 -4.76 1.21
C THR A 100 13.41 -3.64 1.74
N ALA A 101 13.72 -3.65 3.04
CA ALA A 101 14.62 -2.69 3.66
C ALA A 101 16.03 -2.76 3.04
N HIS A 102 16.55 -3.98 2.83
CA HIS A 102 17.85 -4.18 2.16
C HIS A 102 17.82 -3.67 0.72
N ALA A 103 16.78 -4.03 -0.05
CA ALA A 103 16.63 -3.58 -1.44
C ALA A 103 16.57 -2.05 -1.54
N LEU A 104 15.77 -1.38 -0.68
CA LEU A 104 15.67 0.07 -0.64
C LEU A 104 17.03 0.73 -0.41
N MET A 105 17.77 0.27 0.60
CA MET A 105 19.08 0.84 0.93
C MET A 105 20.11 0.62 -0.17
N GLU A 106 20.12 -0.57 -0.80
CA GLU A 106 21.01 -0.86 -1.92
C GLU A 106 20.70 -0.01 -3.16
N ILE A 107 19.43 0.18 -3.50
CA ILE A 107 19.04 1.06 -4.61
C ILE A 107 19.49 2.49 -4.30
N CYS A 108 19.27 3.01 -3.10
CA CYS A 108 19.74 4.32 -2.70
C CYS A 108 21.28 4.42 -2.78
N ARG A 109 22.01 3.42 -2.28
CA ARG A 109 23.47 3.37 -2.31
C ARG A 109 24.04 3.42 -3.74
N LEU A 110 23.40 2.71 -4.67
CA LEU A 110 23.85 2.59 -6.06
C LEU A 110 23.46 3.78 -6.94
N THR A 111 22.39 4.50 -6.57
CA THR A 111 21.77 5.51 -7.45
C THR A 111 21.89 6.95 -6.96
N PHE A 112 22.11 7.15 -5.65
CA PHE A 112 22.26 8.50 -5.09
C PHE A 112 23.70 9.01 -5.26
N LEU A 113 23.83 10.32 -5.36
CA LEU A 113 25.14 10.95 -5.17
C LEU A 113 25.65 10.61 -3.77
N LYS A 114 26.97 10.43 -3.63
CA LYS A 114 27.57 10.09 -2.34
C LYS A 114 27.15 11.06 -1.23
N SER A 115 27.12 12.36 -1.50
CA SER A 115 26.69 13.40 -0.57
C SER A 115 25.21 13.26 -0.12
N TYR A 116 24.35 12.66 -0.91
CA TYR A 116 22.97 12.37 -0.57
C TYR A 116 22.87 11.10 0.26
N TYR A 117 23.59 10.06 -0.16
CA TYR A 117 23.61 8.79 0.56
C TYR A 117 24.16 8.92 1.98
N ASP A 118 25.24 9.70 2.14
CA ASP A 118 25.86 9.95 3.46
C ASP A 118 24.89 10.65 4.46
N ARG A 119 23.84 11.29 3.95
CA ARG A 119 22.81 12.01 4.74
C ARG A 119 21.48 11.27 4.89
N LEU A 120 21.39 10.04 4.38
CA LEU A 120 20.14 9.27 4.48
C LEU A 120 19.64 9.15 5.91
N ASN A 121 20.53 8.82 6.85
CA ASN A 121 20.17 8.64 8.26
C ASN A 121 19.76 9.95 8.97
N ASP A 122 19.98 11.11 8.36
CA ASP A 122 19.46 12.39 8.87
C ASP A 122 17.99 12.58 8.52
N VAL A 123 17.50 11.85 7.48
CA VAL A 123 16.20 12.07 6.85
C VAL A 123 15.24 10.91 7.08
N ILE A 124 15.74 9.66 7.13
CA ILE A 124 14.91 8.48 7.36
C ILE A 124 15.29 7.75 8.63
N ASP A 125 14.27 7.18 9.29
CA ASP A 125 14.39 6.14 10.30
C ASP A 125 13.85 4.84 9.74
N LEU A 126 14.74 3.88 9.45
CA LEU A 126 14.37 2.62 8.84
C LEU A 126 14.10 1.55 9.90
N HIS A 127 12.84 1.15 10.03
CA HIS A 127 12.36 0.12 10.92
C HIS A 127 12.25 -1.20 10.15
N VAL A 128 13.16 -2.14 10.41
CA VAL A 128 13.08 -3.49 9.85
C VAL A 128 12.08 -4.30 10.67
N ILE A 129 10.96 -4.63 10.05
CA ILE A 129 9.84 -5.31 10.69
C ILE A 129 10.03 -6.83 10.60
N GLU A 130 9.96 -7.47 11.74
CA GLU A 130 9.82 -8.92 11.86
C GLU A 130 8.37 -9.24 12.23
N THR A 131 7.74 -10.15 11.51
CA THR A 131 6.34 -10.51 11.71
C THR A 131 6.17 -11.80 12.53
N PRO A 132 5.13 -11.86 13.40
CA PRO A 132 4.20 -10.79 13.74
C PRO A 132 4.82 -9.79 14.73
N SER A 133 4.49 -8.51 14.58
CA SER A 133 4.90 -7.46 15.53
C SER A 133 3.91 -6.30 15.54
N SER A 134 3.99 -5.45 16.55
CA SER A 134 3.13 -4.28 16.67
C SER A 134 3.91 -3.06 17.12
N THR A 135 3.53 -1.91 16.63
CA THR A 135 4.08 -0.62 17.05
C THR A 135 2.98 0.42 17.20
N LYS A 136 3.28 1.49 17.92
CA LYS A 136 2.35 2.62 18.04
C LYS A 136 2.78 3.76 17.13
N ILE A 137 1.85 4.22 16.29
CA ILE A 137 2.05 5.37 15.41
C ILE A 137 0.99 6.41 15.76
N GLY A 138 1.42 7.55 16.31
CA GLY A 138 0.49 8.54 16.85
C GLY A 138 -0.39 7.96 17.95
N ASP A 139 -1.70 7.97 17.75
CA ASP A 139 -2.72 7.40 18.66
C ASP A 139 -3.19 5.99 18.25
N THR A 140 -2.57 5.41 17.23
CA THR A 140 -3.00 4.18 16.57
C THR A 140 -2.03 3.02 16.84
N ILE A 141 -2.54 1.81 17.05
CA ILE A 141 -1.75 0.58 17.09
C ILE A 141 -1.72 -0.01 15.68
N VAL A 142 -0.53 -0.32 15.20
CA VAL A 142 -0.28 -0.96 13.91
C VAL A 142 0.33 -2.32 14.16
N SER A 143 -0.38 -3.37 13.81
CA SER A 143 0.07 -4.76 13.88
C SER A 143 0.48 -5.22 12.49
N PHE A 144 1.75 -5.56 12.33
CA PHE A 144 2.32 -6.04 11.08
C PHE A 144 2.28 -7.57 11.03
N PHE A 145 1.99 -8.10 9.86
CA PHE A 145 1.96 -9.54 9.60
C PHE A 145 2.51 -9.87 8.21
N ASP A 146 2.88 -11.12 8.02
CA ASP A 146 3.23 -11.68 6.70
C ASP A 146 1.93 -12.01 5.96
N VAL A 147 1.75 -11.49 4.76
CA VAL A 147 0.55 -11.75 3.95
C VAL A 147 0.54 -13.15 3.32
N GLY A 148 1.63 -13.90 3.41
CA GLY A 148 1.74 -15.25 2.90
C GLY A 148 1.90 -15.33 1.38
N SER A 149 2.53 -14.34 0.76
CA SER A 149 2.87 -14.36 -0.66
C SER A 149 3.84 -15.49 -1.01
N GLU A 150 3.68 -16.07 -2.20
CA GLU A 150 4.54 -17.18 -2.68
C GLU A 150 5.79 -16.68 -3.43
N ASN A 151 5.79 -15.43 -3.87
CA ASN A 151 6.83 -14.90 -4.77
C ASN A 151 7.90 -14.08 -4.04
N VAL A 152 7.50 -13.32 -3.04
CA VAL A 152 8.36 -12.38 -2.31
C VAL A 152 7.77 -12.16 -0.92
N ASP A 153 8.61 -12.00 0.09
CA ASP A 153 8.15 -11.66 1.43
C ASP A 153 7.39 -10.33 1.41
N GLN A 154 6.10 -10.36 1.76
CA GLN A 154 5.26 -9.18 1.79
C GLN A 154 4.76 -8.84 3.18
N LEU A 155 4.83 -7.56 3.51
CA LEU A 155 4.36 -6.99 4.75
C LEU A 155 2.93 -6.44 4.57
N GLY A 156 1.99 -6.99 5.34
CA GLY A 156 0.67 -6.40 5.57
C GLY A 156 0.59 -5.74 6.93
N PHE A 157 -0.48 -5.02 7.17
CA PHE A 157 -0.76 -4.49 8.50
C PHE A 157 -2.27 -4.47 8.81
N ARG A 158 -2.58 -4.54 10.10
CA ARG A 158 -3.85 -4.16 10.69
C ARG A 158 -3.66 -2.94 11.58
N MET A 159 -4.42 -1.91 11.34
CA MET A 159 -4.37 -0.63 12.03
C MET A 159 -5.65 -0.45 12.83
N GLU A 160 -5.53 -0.35 14.16
CA GLU A 160 -6.68 -0.19 15.05
C GLU A 160 -6.79 1.27 15.48
N PHE A 161 -7.85 1.92 15.03
CA PHE A 161 -8.15 3.29 15.42
C PHE A 161 -9.09 3.33 16.62
N PRO A 162 -9.05 4.39 17.44
CA PRO A 162 -10.15 4.68 18.36
C PRO A 162 -11.49 4.69 17.61
N GLU A 163 -12.59 4.32 18.29
CA GLU A 163 -13.95 4.26 17.73
C GLU A 163 -14.26 3.01 16.87
N ASP A 164 -13.62 1.87 17.17
CA ASP A 164 -13.86 0.56 16.53
C ASP A 164 -13.73 0.57 14.99
N LYS A 165 -12.86 1.43 14.47
CA LYS A 165 -12.52 1.47 13.05
C LYS A 165 -11.16 0.82 12.85
N SER A 166 -11.10 -0.22 12.03
CA SER A 166 -9.86 -0.86 11.66
C SER A 166 -9.63 -0.78 10.16
N VAL A 167 -8.37 -0.71 9.78
CA VAL A 167 -7.93 -0.80 8.38
C VAL A 167 -6.96 -1.97 8.27
N VAL A 168 -7.26 -2.92 7.40
CA VAL A 168 -6.38 -4.03 7.06
C VAL A 168 -5.89 -3.81 5.64
N TRP A 169 -4.58 -3.93 5.45
CA TRP A 169 -3.92 -3.81 4.16
C TRP A 169 -3.05 -5.02 3.86
N LEU A 170 -3.18 -5.56 2.66
CA LEU A 170 -2.52 -6.79 2.23
C LEU A 170 -1.42 -6.56 1.17
N GLY A 171 -0.89 -5.33 1.03
CA GLY A 171 0.01 -5.04 -0.08
C GLY A 171 -0.73 -5.17 -1.42
N ASP A 172 -0.12 -5.79 -2.40
CA ASP A 172 -0.77 -6.12 -3.68
C ASP A 172 -1.44 -7.50 -3.68
N GLU A 173 -1.30 -8.25 -2.59
CA GLU A 173 -1.95 -9.54 -2.44
C GLU A 173 -3.46 -9.42 -2.26
N ALA A 174 -4.15 -10.46 -2.70
CA ALA A 174 -5.55 -10.63 -2.48
C ALA A 174 -5.85 -11.25 -1.10
N LEU A 175 -7.08 -11.11 -0.64
CA LEU A 175 -7.59 -11.87 0.49
C LEU A 175 -7.73 -13.35 0.09
N THR A 176 -7.08 -14.23 0.83
CA THR A 176 -7.07 -15.68 0.63
C THR A 176 -7.28 -16.41 1.95
N ASP A 177 -7.47 -17.73 1.91
CA ASP A 177 -7.56 -18.54 3.14
C ASP A 177 -6.31 -18.49 4.02
N ARG A 178 -5.15 -18.05 3.49
CA ARG A 178 -3.89 -17.94 4.25
C ARG A 178 -3.85 -16.71 5.16
N ASN A 179 -4.43 -15.59 4.72
CA ASN A 179 -4.35 -14.30 5.41
C ASN A 179 -5.72 -13.75 5.86
N CYS A 180 -6.81 -14.53 5.65
CA CYS A 180 -8.16 -14.03 5.89
C CYS A 180 -8.45 -13.71 7.36
N GLU A 181 -7.82 -14.38 8.31
CA GLU A 181 -8.03 -14.12 9.74
C GLU A 181 -7.61 -12.70 10.15
N GLU A 182 -6.61 -12.12 9.47
CA GLU A 182 -6.18 -10.74 9.69
C GLU A 182 -7.27 -9.72 9.31
N ALA A 183 -8.14 -10.10 8.37
CA ALA A 183 -9.25 -9.27 7.89
C ALA A 183 -10.55 -9.45 8.71
N ARG A 184 -10.57 -10.36 9.70
CA ARG A 184 -11.80 -10.62 10.49
C ARG A 184 -12.31 -9.36 11.17
N ASP A 185 -13.60 -9.08 10.95
CA ASP A 185 -14.31 -7.90 11.48
C ASP A 185 -13.68 -6.55 11.11
N ALA A 186 -12.89 -6.50 10.02
CA ALA A 186 -12.24 -5.27 9.58
C ALA A 186 -13.25 -4.19 9.19
N GLY A 187 -13.00 -2.96 9.63
CA GLY A 187 -13.76 -1.79 9.20
C GLY A 187 -13.54 -1.50 7.72
N TYR A 188 -12.28 -1.55 7.27
CA TYR A 188 -11.86 -1.45 5.87
C TYR A 188 -10.82 -2.52 5.55
N LEU A 189 -11.02 -3.23 4.46
CA LEU A 189 -10.04 -4.12 3.85
C LEU A 189 -9.55 -3.49 2.55
N ILE A 190 -8.23 -3.29 2.41
CA ILE A 190 -7.58 -2.80 1.18
C ILE A 190 -6.73 -3.94 0.64
N CYS A 191 -7.08 -4.48 -0.53
CA CYS A 191 -6.40 -5.65 -1.10
C CYS A 191 -6.46 -5.69 -2.62
N GLY A 192 -5.60 -6.51 -3.22
CA GLY A 192 -5.58 -6.75 -4.66
C GLY A 192 -6.82 -7.52 -5.15
N ALA A 193 -7.35 -7.11 -6.31
CA ALA A 193 -8.30 -7.88 -7.10
C ALA A 193 -8.01 -7.64 -8.57
N PHE A 194 -7.36 -8.61 -9.21
CA PHE A 194 -6.73 -8.38 -10.51
C PHE A 194 -7.73 -8.18 -11.65
N CYS A 195 -8.75 -9.03 -11.74
CA CYS A 195 -9.80 -8.95 -12.76
C CYS A 195 -11.11 -9.56 -12.24
N ARG A 196 -12.18 -9.43 -13.02
CA ARG A 196 -13.42 -10.17 -12.75
C ARG A 196 -13.22 -11.67 -12.98
N TYR A 197 -13.99 -12.47 -12.27
CA TYR A 197 -14.01 -13.93 -12.47
C TYR A 197 -14.43 -14.32 -13.91
N SER A 198 -15.35 -13.55 -14.50
CA SER A 198 -15.76 -13.72 -15.91
C SER A 198 -14.61 -13.55 -16.91
N ASP A 199 -13.60 -12.76 -16.56
CA ASP A 199 -12.48 -12.41 -17.43
C ASP A 199 -11.20 -13.19 -17.12
N ARG A 200 -11.25 -14.14 -16.17
CA ARG A 200 -10.10 -14.91 -15.70
C ARG A 200 -9.35 -15.65 -16.80
N ASP A 201 -10.07 -16.12 -17.84
CA ASP A 201 -9.47 -16.83 -18.96
C ASP A 201 -8.69 -15.91 -19.92
N ILE A 202 -8.99 -14.61 -19.89
CA ILE A 202 -8.30 -13.56 -20.65
C ILE A 202 -7.07 -13.08 -19.89
N PHE A 203 -7.23 -12.75 -18.60
CA PHE A 203 -6.21 -12.10 -17.81
C PHE A 203 -5.30 -13.06 -17.04
N LYS A 204 -5.73 -14.31 -16.88
CA LYS A 204 -4.98 -15.38 -16.20
C LYS A 204 -4.47 -14.97 -14.80
N PRO A 205 -5.37 -14.53 -13.89
CA PRO A 205 -4.94 -14.03 -12.57
C PRO A 205 -4.21 -15.10 -11.77
N TYR A 206 -4.70 -16.32 -11.75
CA TYR A 206 -4.11 -17.41 -10.94
C TYR A 206 -2.72 -17.82 -11.40
N GLU A 207 -2.40 -17.72 -12.71
CA GLU A 207 -1.05 -17.96 -13.24
C GLU A 207 -0.06 -16.86 -12.82
N LYS A 208 -0.57 -15.73 -12.33
CA LYS A 208 0.20 -14.56 -11.85
C LYS A 208 0.13 -14.43 -10.33
N HIS A 209 -0.39 -15.43 -9.64
CA HIS A 209 -0.61 -15.45 -8.19
C HIS A 209 -1.57 -14.36 -7.68
N HIS A 210 -2.49 -13.89 -8.53
CA HIS A 210 -3.55 -12.95 -8.17
C HIS A 210 -4.92 -13.64 -8.11
N GLN A 211 -5.88 -12.99 -7.46
CA GLN A 211 -7.26 -13.44 -7.32
C GLN A 211 -8.22 -12.57 -8.13
N THR A 212 -9.43 -13.07 -8.34
CA THR A 212 -10.51 -12.32 -8.97
C THR A 212 -11.33 -11.54 -7.95
N VAL A 213 -12.13 -10.60 -8.43
CA VAL A 213 -13.09 -9.84 -7.59
C VAL A 213 -14.01 -10.78 -6.80
N LYS A 214 -14.54 -11.82 -7.44
CA LYS A 214 -15.41 -12.84 -6.80
C LYS A 214 -14.69 -13.53 -5.66
N ASP A 215 -13.46 -14.04 -5.89
CA ASP A 215 -12.72 -14.80 -4.88
C ASP A 215 -12.53 -13.99 -3.61
N VAL A 216 -12.12 -12.73 -3.76
CA VAL A 216 -11.92 -11.79 -2.65
C VAL A 216 -13.23 -11.47 -1.95
N ALA A 217 -14.31 -11.22 -2.69
CA ALA A 217 -15.62 -10.86 -2.14
C ALA A 217 -16.21 -12.00 -1.29
N GLU A 218 -16.12 -13.26 -1.76
CA GLU A 218 -16.60 -14.43 -1.01
C GLU A 218 -15.88 -14.60 0.33
N ILE A 219 -14.55 -14.37 0.37
CA ILE A 219 -13.79 -14.49 1.62
C ILE A 219 -14.06 -13.28 2.53
N ALA A 220 -14.12 -12.06 1.99
CA ALA A 220 -14.44 -10.86 2.75
C ALA A 220 -15.81 -10.98 3.46
N GLN A 221 -16.81 -11.56 2.78
CA GLN A 221 -18.11 -11.85 3.38
C GLN A 221 -18.01 -12.82 4.57
N LYS A 222 -17.24 -13.92 4.42
CA LYS A 222 -17.02 -14.88 5.51
C LYS A 222 -16.31 -14.25 6.72
N MET A 223 -15.43 -13.30 6.48
CA MET A 223 -14.65 -12.61 7.52
C MET A 223 -15.39 -11.43 8.14
N ASN A 224 -16.65 -11.17 7.75
CA ASN A 224 -17.46 -10.07 8.28
C ASN A 224 -16.79 -8.69 8.08
N VAL A 225 -16.09 -8.51 6.96
CA VAL A 225 -15.53 -7.21 6.56
C VAL A 225 -16.67 -6.23 6.31
N ARG A 226 -16.53 -4.96 6.70
CA ARG A 226 -17.59 -3.96 6.51
C ARG A 226 -17.48 -3.24 5.17
N ASN A 227 -16.25 -2.84 4.80
CA ASN A 227 -15.98 -2.10 3.57
C ASN A 227 -14.77 -2.72 2.88
N MET A 228 -14.86 -2.94 1.58
CA MET A 228 -13.80 -3.51 0.76
C MET A 228 -13.33 -2.49 -0.27
N VAL A 229 -12.02 -2.19 -0.28
CA VAL A 229 -11.36 -1.32 -1.26
C VAL A 229 -10.51 -2.21 -2.16
N LEU A 230 -10.92 -2.36 -3.41
CA LEU A 230 -10.23 -3.18 -4.40
C LEU A 230 -9.35 -2.30 -5.28
N TYR A 231 -8.10 -2.70 -5.43
CA TYR A 231 -7.11 -2.02 -6.25
C TYR A 231 -6.13 -3.04 -6.87
N HIS A 232 -4.99 -2.63 -7.38
CA HIS A 232 -3.97 -3.48 -8.01
C HIS A 232 -4.55 -4.34 -9.13
N SER A 233 -5.39 -3.74 -9.94
CA SER A 233 -6.15 -4.42 -10.98
C SER A 233 -5.53 -4.20 -12.37
N GLU A 234 -5.91 -5.07 -13.31
CA GLU A 234 -5.60 -4.87 -14.72
C GLU A 234 -6.19 -3.53 -15.23
N ASP A 235 -5.63 -2.99 -16.30
CA ASP A 235 -5.89 -1.61 -16.74
C ASP A 235 -6.50 -1.54 -18.16
N ARG A 236 -7.12 -2.62 -18.64
CA ARG A 236 -7.65 -2.73 -20.02
C ARG A 236 -9.18 -2.79 -20.09
N THR A 237 -9.85 -3.03 -18.95
CA THR A 237 -11.32 -3.13 -18.91
C THR A 237 -11.95 -1.75 -18.87
N ASP A 238 -12.76 -1.43 -19.87
CA ASP A 238 -13.61 -0.23 -19.88
C ASP A 238 -14.70 -0.34 -18.81
N ASN A 239 -15.06 0.81 -18.20
CA ASN A 239 -16.07 0.88 -17.14
C ASN A 239 -15.78 -0.05 -15.94
N LYS A 240 -14.50 -0.26 -15.64
CA LYS A 240 -14.02 -1.19 -14.62
C LYS A 240 -14.74 -1.01 -13.29
N GLU A 241 -14.87 0.21 -12.78
CA GLU A 241 -15.55 0.49 -11.52
C GLU A 241 -16.95 -0.12 -11.46
N LYS A 242 -17.77 0.13 -12.48
CA LYS A 242 -19.14 -0.38 -12.55
C LYS A 242 -19.18 -1.91 -12.59
N LEU A 243 -18.31 -2.51 -13.40
CA LEU A 243 -18.31 -3.96 -13.64
C LEU A 243 -17.78 -4.73 -12.44
N TYR A 244 -16.71 -4.24 -11.79
CA TYR A 244 -16.13 -4.85 -10.59
C TYR A 244 -17.08 -4.74 -9.41
N ARG A 245 -17.67 -3.56 -9.20
CA ARG A 245 -18.68 -3.35 -8.16
C ARG A 245 -19.88 -4.27 -8.34
N ALA A 246 -20.38 -4.43 -9.58
CA ALA A 246 -21.50 -5.33 -9.87
C ALA A 246 -21.17 -6.77 -9.51
N GLU A 247 -20.00 -7.29 -9.92
CA GLU A 247 -19.58 -8.66 -9.56
C GLU A 247 -19.37 -8.81 -8.04
N ALA A 248 -18.67 -7.88 -7.39
CA ALA A 248 -18.44 -7.95 -5.95
C ALA A 248 -19.74 -7.99 -5.15
N SER A 249 -20.74 -7.19 -5.53
CA SER A 249 -22.05 -7.11 -4.86
C SER A 249 -22.91 -8.37 -4.99
N GLU A 250 -22.55 -9.33 -5.83
CA GLU A 250 -23.19 -10.65 -5.88
C GLU A 250 -22.74 -11.56 -4.73
N TYR A 251 -21.58 -11.27 -4.11
CA TYR A 251 -20.92 -12.13 -3.14
C TYR A 251 -20.60 -11.45 -1.80
N PHE A 252 -20.79 -10.14 -1.73
CA PHE A 252 -20.43 -9.33 -0.57
C PHE A 252 -21.51 -8.27 -0.30
N ASP A 253 -22.06 -8.27 0.92
CA ASP A 253 -23.16 -7.38 1.33
C ASP A 253 -22.66 -6.00 1.82
N GLY A 254 -21.36 -5.85 2.10
CA GLY A 254 -20.78 -4.61 2.58
C GLY A 254 -20.55 -3.57 1.48
N GLU A 255 -19.97 -2.43 1.81
CA GLU A 255 -19.62 -1.40 0.84
C GLU A 255 -18.41 -1.84 -0.01
N VAL A 256 -18.55 -1.70 -1.34
CA VAL A 256 -17.48 -2.00 -2.30
C VAL A 256 -16.99 -0.71 -2.93
N ILE A 257 -15.71 -0.41 -2.74
CA ILE A 257 -15.02 0.74 -3.32
C ILE A 257 -14.03 0.19 -4.35
N ILE A 258 -14.18 0.58 -5.60
CA ILE A 258 -13.21 0.28 -6.66
C ILE A 258 -12.34 1.52 -6.81
N ALA A 259 -11.07 1.36 -6.50
CA ALA A 259 -10.10 2.45 -6.51
C ALA A 259 -9.48 2.65 -7.91
#